data_49e33a28f182618dae1420c2767c64e7
#
_entry.id   49e33a28f182618dae1420c2767c64e7
#
_cell.length_a   1.000
_cell.length_b   1.000
_cell.length_c   1.000
_cell.angle_alpha   90.00
_cell.angle_beta   90.00
_cell.angle_gamma   90.00
#
_symmetry.space_group_name_H-M   'P 1'
#
loop_
_entity.id
_entity.type
_entity.pdbx_description
1 polymer ?
#
loop_
_entity_poly.entity_id
_entity_poly.type
_entity_poly.pdbx_seq_one_letter_code
_entity_poly.pdbx_strand_id
1 'polypeptide(L)'
;MNARPPPNDLLPWALGQLALDASHADAHPQAVAGDASNRRYFRAALGGHSRILVEAPPGTEKNAEFLAVRALLAAAGVRVPALYGSDLQRGYLLLEDLGDRLLLPELTAGSVDAAYRRAMDVLLRMAAIDTAGLDIPHYDAALLQEELGRFPAWFAEALLGHAPDEQERGLLHQLDSLLVASALEQPQVLVHRDFHSRNLMPQADGALAVIDFQDAVAGPVTYDLVSLLRDCYVRWPAARVRGWALDYRARLQAAGLSGEVDEERFLRWFDLMGLQRHIKVLGTFARLYLRDGKPGYLADLPRVIDYVLEIADQYAPREPALAGFGQWFRRRLAPLVAAQDWGRT
;
A
#
# COMPACT_ATOMS: atom_id res chain seq x y z
N MET A 1 23.99 9.95 -0.26
CA MET A 1 24.32 8.95 0.80
C MET A 1 25.06 7.82 0.12
N ASN A 2 26.31 7.50 0.52
CA ASN A 2 26.99 6.31 0.03
C ASN A 2 26.25 5.09 0.56
N ALA A 3 25.53 4.39 -0.31
CA ALA A 3 24.85 3.16 0.04
C ALA A 3 25.91 2.16 0.55
N ARG A 4 25.69 1.59 1.74
CA ARG A 4 26.55 0.53 2.28
C ARG A 4 26.69 -0.58 1.23
N PRO A 5 27.91 -1.09 0.95
CA PRO A 5 28.10 -2.15 -0.06
C PRO A 5 27.31 -3.42 0.31
N PRO A 6 27.01 -4.30 -0.66
CA PRO A 6 26.38 -5.58 -0.38
C PRO A 6 27.27 -6.43 0.53
N PRO A 7 26.72 -7.38 1.29
CA PRO A 7 27.50 -8.39 1.99
C PRO A 7 28.45 -9.13 1.01
N ASN A 8 29.68 -9.40 1.45
CA ASN A 8 30.70 -10.00 0.59
C ASN A 8 30.33 -11.39 0.06
N ASP A 9 29.48 -12.12 0.77
CA ASP A 9 29.03 -13.47 0.43
C ASP A 9 27.70 -13.51 -0.34
N LEU A 10 27.02 -12.35 -0.51
CA LEU A 10 25.72 -12.29 -1.21
C LEU A 10 25.85 -12.68 -2.71
N LEU A 11 26.85 -12.16 -3.42
CA LEU A 11 27.07 -12.49 -4.82
C LEU A 11 27.54 -13.96 -5.01
N PRO A 12 28.53 -14.47 -4.25
CA PRO A 12 28.91 -15.89 -4.30
C PRO A 12 27.72 -16.82 -4.00
N TRP A 13 26.89 -16.49 -3.03
CA TRP A 13 25.69 -17.25 -2.73
C TRP A 13 24.71 -17.27 -3.93
N ALA A 14 24.44 -16.10 -4.54
CA ALA A 14 23.53 -16.01 -5.68
C ALA A 14 24.02 -16.80 -6.89
N LEU A 15 25.32 -16.78 -7.19
CA LEU A 15 25.93 -17.61 -8.23
C LEU A 15 25.73 -19.11 -7.94
N GLY A 16 25.93 -19.53 -6.69
CA GLY A 16 25.69 -20.90 -6.27
C GLY A 16 24.24 -21.36 -6.47
N GLN A 17 23.24 -20.48 -6.26
CA GLN A 17 21.84 -20.79 -6.53
C GLN A 17 21.54 -21.08 -8.01
N LEU A 18 22.35 -20.54 -8.91
CA LEU A 18 22.20 -20.70 -10.36
C LEU A 18 23.17 -21.75 -10.94
N ALA A 19 23.95 -22.42 -10.10
CA ALA A 19 25.05 -23.32 -10.52
C ALA A 19 26.07 -22.63 -11.45
N LEU A 20 26.36 -21.34 -11.20
CA LEU A 20 27.32 -20.50 -11.92
C LEU A 20 28.57 -20.29 -11.10
N ASP A 21 29.71 -20.07 -11.77
CA ASP A 21 30.94 -19.64 -11.14
C ASP A 21 31.17 -18.12 -11.25
N ALA A 22 32.24 -17.62 -10.65
CA ALA A 22 32.57 -16.20 -10.60
C ALA A 22 32.77 -15.54 -11.96
N SER A 23 33.10 -16.31 -13.02
CA SER A 23 33.29 -15.77 -14.37
C SER A 23 31.96 -15.37 -15.05
N HIS A 24 30.83 -15.84 -14.52
CA HIS A 24 29.51 -15.54 -15.02
C HIS A 24 28.85 -14.30 -14.36
N ALA A 25 29.57 -13.60 -13.48
CA ALA A 25 29.11 -12.36 -12.90
C ALA A 25 29.81 -11.17 -13.58
N ASP A 26 29.01 -10.27 -14.14
CA ASP A 26 29.52 -8.94 -14.47
C ASP A 26 29.71 -8.16 -13.17
N ALA A 27 30.84 -7.48 -13.05
CA ALA A 27 31.19 -6.50 -12.01
C ALA A 27 30.33 -6.46 -10.71
N HIS A 28 30.67 -5.59 -9.79
CA HIS A 28 29.99 -5.48 -8.48
C HIS A 28 28.47 -5.20 -8.59
N PRO A 29 27.62 -5.88 -7.77
CA PRO A 29 26.20 -5.61 -7.69
C PRO A 29 25.91 -4.13 -7.41
N GLN A 30 25.05 -3.51 -8.21
CA GLN A 30 24.67 -2.10 -8.09
C GLN A 30 23.46 -1.96 -7.19
N ALA A 31 23.50 -1.03 -6.22
CA ALA A 31 22.38 -0.75 -5.36
C ALA A 31 21.21 -0.20 -6.19
N VAL A 32 20.02 -0.81 -6.01
CA VAL A 32 18.74 -0.31 -6.51
C VAL A 32 18.07 0.48 -5.39
N ALA A 33 17.39 1.56 -5.74
CA ALA A 33 16.67 2.36 -4.75
C ALA A 33 15.64 1.49 -4.03
N GLY A 34 15.74 1.42 -2.69
CA GLY A 34 14.77 0.76 -1.82
C GLY A 34 13.87 1.77 -1.15
N ASP A 35 12.74 1.31 -0.61
CA ASP A 35 11.77 2.12 0.11
C ASP A 35 12.03 2.15 1.64
N ALA A 36 11.00 2.22 2.45
CA ALA A 36 11.04 2.48 3.89
C ALA A 36 11.54 1.33 4.77
N SER A 37 11.84 0.15 4.20
CA SER A 37 12.28 -1.06 4.93
C SER A 37 13.80 -1.16 5.11
N ASN A 38 14.25 -2.11 5.93
CA ASN A 38 15.66 -2.48 6.06
C ASN A 38 16.14 -3.42 4.93
N ARG A 39 15.26 -3.78 3.98
CA ARG A 39 15.65 -4.53 2.78
C ARG A 39 16.51 -3.69 1.89
N ARG A 40 17.57 -4.30 1.38
CA ARG A 40 18.47 -3.70 0.39
C ARG A 40 18.44 -4.54 -0.86
N TYR A 41 18.30 -3.87 -1.99
CA TYR A 41 18.20 -4.48 -3.29
C TYR A 41 19.43 -4.14 -4.12
N PHE A 42 19.98 -5.14 -4.79
CA PHE A 42 21.14 -4.97 -5.65
C PHE A 42 20.90 -5.65 -6.98
N ARG A 43 21.18 -4.94 -8.07
CA ARG A 43 21.08 -5.48 -9.43
C ARG A 43 22.43 -6.04 -9.85
N ALA A 44 22.44 -7.25 -10.43
CA ALA A 44 23.62 -7.86 -11.00
C ALA A 44 23.27 -8.65 -12.26
N ALA A 45 24.16 -8.66 -13.27
CA ALA A 45 24.04 -9.56 -14.39
C ALA A 45 24.71 -10.90 -14.02
N LEU A 46 23.94 -11.98 -14.06
CA LEU A 46 24.37 -13.34 -13.72
C LEU A 46 24.01 -14.28 -14.86
N GLY A 47 25.02 -14.90 -15.49
CA GLY A 47 24.80 -15.80 -16.63
C GLY A 47 24.10 -15.12 -17.81
N GLY A 48 24.43 -13.86 -18.09
CA GLY A 48 23.83 -13.07 -19.17
C GLY A 48 22.42 -12.53 -18.89
N HIS A 49 21.89 -12.69 -17.66
CA HIS A 49 20.59 -12.20 -17.26
C HIS A 49 20.66 -11.24 -16.08
N SER A 50 19.90 -10.14 -16.14
CA SER A 50 19.73 -9.26 -14.99
C SER A 50 18.93 -9.94 -13.87
N ARG A 51 19.41 -9.80 -12.63
CA ARG A 51 18.81 -10.37 -11.42
C ARG A 51 18.84 -9.35 -10.29
N ILE A 52 17.90 -9.51 -9.36
CA ILE A 52 17.88 -8.73 -8.12
C ILE A 52 18.32 -9.63 -6.96
N LEU A 53 19.41 -9.24 -6.32
CA LEU A 53 19.90 -9.82 -5.09
C LEU A 53 19.36 -9.01 -3.93
N VAL A 54 18.73 -9.66 -2.97
CA VAL A 54 18.11 -8.99 -1.82
C VAL A 54 18.85 -9.38 -0.55
N GLU A 55 19.21 -8.37 0.25
CA GLU A 55 19.56 -8.54 1.64
C GLU A 55 18.38 -8.05 2.50
N ALA A 56 17.77 -8.96 3.23
CA ALA A 56 16.60 -8.75 4.06
C ALA A 56 16.87 -9.35 5.46
N PRO A 57 17.45 -8.58 6.41
CA PRO A 57 17.90 -9.11 7.69
C PRO A 57 16.77 -9.81 8.45
N PRO A 58 16.95 -11.10 8.87
CA PRO A 58 15.86 -11.91 9.44
C PRO A 58 15.24 -11.35 10.71
N GLY A 59 16.01 -10.55 11.48
CA GLY A 59 15.52 -9.95 12.73
C GLY A 59 14.57 -8.76 12.53
N THR A 60 14.46 -8.22 11.32
CA THR A 60 13.67 -7.01 11.03
C THR A 60 12.74 -7.15 9.84
N GLU A 61 12.94 -8.17 8.98
CA GLU A 61 12.21 -8.33 7.73
C GLU A 61 11.37 -9.62 7.73
N LYS A 62 10.18 -9.53 7.16
CA LYS A 62 9.20 -10.62 7.02
C LYS A 62 9.52 -11.47 5.79
N ASN A 63 10.56 -12.33 5.88
CA ASN A 63 11.01 -13.10 4.74
C ASN A 63 10.16 -14.35 4.46
N ALA A 64 9.67 -15.01 5.49
CA ALA A 64 8.78 -16.15 5.35
C ALA A 64 7.44 -15.73 4.74
N GLU A 65 6.88 -14.62 5.25
CA GLU A 65 5.65 -14.00 4.74
C GLU A 65 5.81 -13.56 3.28
N PHE A 66 6.95 -12.95 2.93
CA PHE A 66 7.25 -12.61 1.54
C PHE A 66 7.19 -13.83 0.62
N LEU A 67 7.81 -14.94 1.00
CA LEU A 67 7.81 -16.16 0.20
C LEU A 67 6.41 -16.79 0.11
N ALA A 68 5.67 -16.83 1.21
CA ALA A 68 4.32 -17.39 1.27
C ALA A 68 3.35 -16.57 0.41
N VAL A 69 3.29 -15.26 0.58
CA VAL A 69 2.41 -14.39 -0.20
C VAL A 69 2.80 -14.39 -1.68
N ARG A 70 4.11 -14.36 -1.99
CA ARG A 70 4.58 -14.50 -3.37
C ARG A 70 4.05 -15.78 -4.03
N ALA A 71 4.12 -16.91 -3.34
CA ALA A 71 3.64 -18.19 -3.86
C ALA A 71 2.13 -18.18 -4.12
N LEU A 72 1.34 -17.61 -3.19
CA LEU A 72 -0.11 -17.45 -3.33
C LEU A 72 -0.47 -16.60 -4.55
N LEU A 73 0.16 -15.43 -4.68
CA LEU A 73 -0.07 -14.53 -5.80
C LEU A 73 0.30 -15.17 -7.14
N ALA A 74 1.46 -15.84 -7.22
CA ALA A 74 1.89 -16.53 -8.44
C ALA A 74 0.92 -17.67 -8.82
N ALA A 75 0.45 -18.47 -7.86
CA ALA A 75 -0.53 -19.54 -8.08
C ALA A 75 -1.88 -19.01 -8.60
N ALA A 76 -2.28 -17.81 -8.18
CA ALA A 76 -3.47 -17.12 -8.66
C ALA A 76 -3.27 -16.41 -10.03
N GLY A 77 -2.11 -16.58 -10.66
CA GLY A 77 -1.79 -15.93 -11.93
C GLY A 77 -1.52 -14.42 -11.82
N VAL A 78 -1.23 -13.91 -10.63
CA VAL A 78 -0.73 -12.54 -10.44
C VAL A 78 0.76 -12.52 -10.77
N ARG A 79 1.18 -11.58 -11.62
CA ARG A 79 2.59 -11.41 -11.99
C ARG A 79 3.36 -10.82 -10.80
N VAL A 80 4.26 -11.57 -10.25
CA VAL A 80 5.20 -11.19 -9.18
C VAL A 80 6.61 -11.59 -9.59
N PRO A 81 7.68 -11.05 -8.98
CA PRO A 81 9.06 -11.44 -9.33
C PRO A 81 9.24 -12.95 -9.17
N ALA A 82 9.84 -13.61 -10.17
CA ALA A 82 10.23 -15.02 -10.04
C ALA A 82 11.30 -15.15 -8.94
N LEU A 83 11.23 -16.24 -8.17
CA LEU A 83 12.21 -16.58 -7.14
C LEU A 83 13.17 -17.64 -7.69
N TYR A 84 14.48 -17.35 -7.66
CA TYR A 84 15.51 -18.26 -8.10
C TYR A 84 16.27 -18.93 -6.94
N GLY A 85 16.22 -18.31 -5.76
CA GLY A 85 16.82 -18.87 -4.55
C GLY A 85 16.47 -18.07 -3.31
N SER A 86 16.51 -18.71 -2.15
CA SER A 86 16.32 -18.07 -0.86
C SER A 86 17.18 -18.70 0.23
N ASP A 87 17.66 -17.88 1.16
CA ASP A 87 18.34 -18.29 2.39
C ASP A 87 17.77 -17.47 3.55
N LEU A 88 16.82 -18.07 4.25
CA LEU A 88 16.11 -17.37 5.35
C LEU A 88 17.00 -17.14 6.57
N GLN A 89 18.07 -17.91 6.75
CA GLN A 89 18.99 -17.73 7.88
C GLN A 89 19.86 -16.49 7.69
N ARG A 90 20.33 -16.25 6.45
CA ARG A 90 21.09 -15.04 6.08
C ARG A 90 20.19 -13.88 5.70
N GLY A 91 18.92 -14.14 5.39
CA GLY A 91 18.00 -13.16 4.83
C GLY A 91 18.31 -12.80 3.38
N TYR A 92 18.73 -13.77 2.56
CA TYR A 92 19.04 -13.56 1.15
C TYR A 92 17.95 -14.10 0.25
N LEU A 93 17.61 -13.30 -0.78
CA LEU A 93 16.71 -13.72 -1.85
C LEU A 93 17.34 -13.40 -3.21
N LEU A 94 17.15 -14.30 -4.17
CA LEU A 94 17.52 -14.08 -5.57
C LEU A 94 16.24 -14.02 -6.40
N LEU A 95 15.94 -12.84 -6.93
CA LEU A 95 14.70 -12.55 -7.62
C LEU A 95 14.93 -12.16 -9.08
N GLU A 96 13.88 -12.27 -9.86
CA GLU A 96 13.79 -11.69 -11.19
C GLU A 96 13.92 -10.16 -11.12
N ASP A 97 14.63 -9.59 -12.08
CA ASP A 97 14.67 -8.16 -12.31
C ASP A 97 13.48 -7.75 -13.22
N LEU A 98 12.51 -7.06 -12.64
CA LEU A 98 11.35 -6.53 -13.36
C LEU A 98 11.62 -5.19 -14.05
N GLY A 99 12.87 -4.69 -13.99
CA GLY A 99 13.27 -3.37 -14.50
C GLY A 99 12.91 -2.25 -13.53
N ASP A 100 12.77 -1.02 -14.08
CA ASP A 100 12.59 0.20 -13.28
C ASP A 100 11.28 0.94 -13.61
N ARG A 101 10.43 0.38 -14.49
CA ARG A 101 9.19 1.02 -14.91
C ARG A 101 8.14 0.86 -13.84
N LEU A 102 7.74 1.98 -13.21
CA LEU A 102 6.59 2.05 -12.30
C LEU A 102 5.36 2.58 -13.04
N LEU A 103 4.18 2.21 -12.58
CA LEU A 103 2.93 2.65 -13.19
C LEU A 103 2.70 4.17 -13.02
N LEU A 104 3.04 4.75 -11.86
CA LEU A 104 2.75 6.15 -11.55
C LEU A 104 3.19 7.14 -12.64
N PRO A 105 4.45 7.15 -13.13
CA PRO A 105 4.88 8.10 -14.15
C PRO A 105 4.25 7.87 -15.53
N GLU A 106 3.62 6.72 -15.76
CA GLU A 106 2.95 6.39 -17.04
C GLU A 106 1.45 6.79 -17.04
N LEU A 107 0.91 7.21 -15.89
CA LEU A 107 -0.49 7.59 -15.77
C LEU A 107 -0.73 8.98 -16.33
N THR A 108 -1.58 9.03 -17.34
CA THR A 108 -2.12 10.25 -17.95
C THR A 108 -3.64 10.17 -18.05
N ALA A 109 -4.31 11.27 -18.35
CA ALA A 109 -5.76 11.27 -18.58
C ALA A 109 -6.20 10.29 -19.68
N GLY A 110 -5.32 10.01 -20.67
CA GLY A 110 -5.58 9.10 -21.79
C GLY A 110 -5.22 7.63 -21.52
N SER A 111 -4.24 7.36 -20.63
CA SER A 111 -3.75 5.99 -20.36
C SER A 111 -4.40 5.34 -19.14
N VAL A 112 -4.92 6.12 -18.19
CA VAL A 112 -5.34 5.64 -16.87
C VAL A 112 -6.48 4.62 -16.93
N ASP A 113 -7.46 4.74 -17.82
CA ASP A 113 -8.60 3.80 -17.89
C ASP A 113 -8.12 2.38 -18.22
N ALA A 114 -7.22 2.26 -19.21
CA ALA A 114 -6.67 0.97 -19.59
C ALA A 114 -5.73 0.42 -18.50
N ALA A 115 -4.94 1.29 -17.87
CA ALA A 115 -4.04 0.93 -16.78
C ALA A 115 -4.80 0.43 -15.56
N TYR A 116 -5.82 1.16 -15.11
CA TYR A 116 -6.61 0.79 -13.93
C TYR A 116 -7.51 -0.42 -14.19
N ARG A 117 -7.99 -0.62 -15.41
CA ARG A 117 -8.69 -1.86 -15.76
C ARG A 117 -7.77 -3.08 -15.57
N ARG A 118 -6.52 -3.03 -16.05
CA ARG A 118 -5.53 -4.10 -15.81
C ARG A 118 -5.22 -4.28 -14.33
N ALA A 119 -5.09 -3.20 -13.57
CA ALA A 119 -4.86 -3.28 -12.12
C ALA A 119 -6.06 -3.92 -11.40
N MET A 120 -7.29 -3.57 -11.78
CA MET A 120 -8.50 -4.20 -11.26
C MET A 120 -8.62 -5.69 -11.65
N ASP A 121 -8.10 -6.11 -12.82
CA ASP A 121 -7.98 -7.54 -13.18
C ASP A 121 -7.06 -8.29 -12.21
N VAL A 122 -5.98 -7.65 -11.77
CA VAL A 122 -5.10 -8.21 -10.73
C VAL A 122 -5.82 -8.30 -9.40
N LEU A 123 -6.53 -7.25 -8.97
CA LEU A 123 -7.32 -7.26 -7.74
C LEU A 123 -8.39 -8.36 -7.72
N LEU A 124 -9.06 -8.62 -8.85
CA LEU A 124 -10.03 -9.72 -8.95
C LEU A 124 -9.38 -11.09 -8.76
N ARG A 125 -8.18 -11.31 -9.32
CA ARG A 125 -7.41 -12.55 -9.08
C ARG A 125 -7.01 -12.69 -7.62
N MET A 126 -6.60 -11.61 -6.99
CA MET A 126 -6.27 -11.60 -5.56
C MET A 126 -7.50 -11.88 -4.71
N ALA A 127 -8.64 -11.25 -5.02
CA ALA A 127 -9.89 -11.46 -4.31
C ALA A 127 -10.45 -12.90 -4.43
N ALA A 128 -10.07 -13.62 -5.50
CA ALA A 128 -10.45 -15.01 -5.70
C ALA A 128 -9.58 -16.01 -4.90
N ILE A 129 -8.50 -15.56 -4.25
CA ILE A 129 -7.68 -16.42 -3.38
C ILE A 129 -8.48 -16.74 -2.12
N ASP A 130 -8.74 -18.00 -1.88
CA ASP A 130 -9.33 -18.46 -0.62
C ASP A 130 -8.30 -18.24 0.52
N THR A 131 -8.66 -17.35 1.44
CA THR A 131 -7.80 -17.03 2.60
C THR A 131 -8.10 -17.90 3.82
N ALA A 132 -9.13 -18.76 3.78
CA ALA A 132 -9.46 -19.64 4.88
C ALA A 132 -8.36 -20.68 5.13
N GLY A 133 -7.86 -20.72 6.35
CA GLY A 133 -6.80 -21.65 6.75
C GLY A 133 -5.38 -21.27 6.29
N LEU A 134 -5.20 -20.13 5.65
CA LEU A 134 -3.86 -19.59 5.39
C LEU A 134 -3.29 -18.92 6.64
N ASP A 135 -1.97 -19.06 6.84
CA ASP A 135 -1.24 -18.36 7.89
C ASP A 135 -0.92 -16.92 7.44
N ILE A 136 -1.97 -16.11 7.32
CA ILE A 136 -1.89 -14.67 7.02
C ILE A 136 -2.65 -13.89 8.10
N PRO A 137 -2.16 -12.70 8.51
CA PRO A 137 -2.87 -11.90 9.50
C PRO A 137 -4.26 -11.49 9.00
N HIS A 138 -5.20 -11.35 9.93
CA HIS A 138 -6.50 -10.75 9.64
C HIS A 138 -6.44 -9.24 9.88
N TYR A 139 -7.08 -8.48 9.00
CA TYR A 139 -7.27 -7.06 9.18
C TYR A 139 -8.48 -6.82 10.11
N ASP A 140 -8.29 -7.24 11.35
CA ASP A 140 -9.30 -7.22 12.41
C ASP A 140 -9.45 -5.84 13.06
N ALA A 141 -10.35 -5.74 14.06
CA ALA A 141 -10.58 -4.51 14.79
C ALA A 141 -9.31 -3.98 15.47
N ALA A 142 -8.46 -4.86 15.99
CA ALA A 142 -7.24 -4.46 16.71
C ALA A 142 -6.22 -3.81 15.75
N LEU A 143 -5.99 -4.40 14.58
CA LEU A 143 -5.08 -3.86 13.58
C LEU A 143 -5.63 -2.56 12.97
N LEU A 144 -6.94 -2.49 12.70
CA LEU A 144 -7.59 -1.27 12.22
C LEU A 144 -7.46 -0.12 13.22
N GLN A 145 -7.67 -0.39 14.51
CA GLN A 145 -7.53 0.60 15.59
C GLN A 145 -6.08 1.04 15.80
N GLU A 146 -5.12 0.09 15.77
CA GLU A 146 -3.69 0.43 15.83
C GLU A 146 -3.30 1.41 14.72
N GLU A 147 -3.76 1.14 13.50
CA GLU A 147 -3.46 2.01 12.36
C GLU A 147 -4.11 3.39 12.45
N LEU A 148 -5.37 3.47 12.90
CA LEU A 148 -6.07 4.74 13.14
C LEU A 148 -5.39 5.55 14.26
N GLY A 149 -4.90 4.88 15.30
CA GLY A 149 -4.16 5.51 16.41
C GLY A 149 -2.86 6.24 15.98
N ARG A 150 -2.35 5.96 14.78
CA ARG A 150 -1.20 6.71 14.24
C ARG A 150 -1.52 8.17 13.94
N PHE A 151 -2.76 8.47 13.59
CA PHE A 151 -3.19 9.84 13.26
C PHE A 151 -3.10 10.78 14.47
N PRO A 152 -3.77 10.55 15.62
CA PRO A 152 -3.65 11.43 16.76
C PRO A 152 -2.21 11.53 17.28
N ALA A 153 -1.48 10.41 17.34
CA ALA A 153 -0.14 10.38 17.91
C ALA A 153 0.92 11.08 17.02
N TRP A 154 0.92 10.80 15.73
CA TRP A 154 1.98 11.29 14.85
C TRP A 154 1.61 12.53 14.07
N PHE A 155 0.38 12.59 13.51
CA PHE A 155 -0.01 13.75 12.71
C PHE A 155 -0.48 14.91 13.58
N ALA A 156 -1.46 14.69 14.49
CA ALA A 156 -1.98 15.77 15.30
C ALA A 156 -0.97 16.23 16.37
N GLU A 157 -0.47 15.31 17.18
CA GLU A 157 0.39 15.67 18.32
C GLU A 157 1.85 15.89 17.88
N ALA A 158 2.52 14.90 17.33
CA ALA A 158 3.96 14.99 17.08
C ALA A 158 4.32 15.97 15.95
N LEU A 159 3.52 16.00 14.84
CA LEU A 159 3.82 16.87 13.69
C LEU A 159 3.24 18.27 13.84
N LEU A 160 1.97 18.38 14.28
CA LEU A 160 1.26 19.67 14.36
C LEU A 160 1.26 20.29 15.77
N GLY A 161 1.70 19.59 16.81
CA GLY A 161 1.75 20.09 18.19
C GLY A 161 0.38 20.17 18.87
N HIS A 162 -0.66 19.49 18.35
CA HIS A 162 -2.01 19.47 18.93
C HIS A 162 -2.27 18.12 19.61
N ALA A 163 -2.12 18.05 20.92
CA ALA A 163 -2.52 16.90 21.73
C ALA A 163 -4.04 16.93 21.95
N PRO A 164 -4.82 15.94 21.43
CA PRO A 164 -6.27 15.94 21.61
C PRO A 164 -6.68 15.85 23.08
N ASP A 165 -7.62 16.70 23.51
CA ASP A 165 -8.21 16.64 24.85
C ASP A 165 -9.19 15.45 24.98
N GLU A 166 -9.82 15.30 26.17
CA GLU A 166 -10.73 14.17 26.45
C GLU A 166 -11.96 14.17 25.53
N GLN A 167 -12.55 15.34 25.24
CA GLN A 167 -13.69 15.46 24.35
C GLN A 167 -13.31 15.13 22.91
N GLU A 168 -12.14 15.62 22.45
CA GLU A 168 -11.62 15.35 21.12
C GLU A 168 -11.24 13.87 20.95
N ARG A 169 -10.69 13.22 21.98
CA ARG A 169 -10.45 11.76 21.98
C ARG A 169 -11.77 10.98 21.90
N GLY A 170 -12.82 11.43 22.61
CA GLY A 170 -14.15 10.83 22.49
C GLY A 170 -14.72 10.91 21.06
N LEU A 171 -14.53 12.04 20.38
CA LEU A 171 -14.91 12.23 18.99
C LEU A 171 -14.13 11.29 18.05
N LEU A 172 -12.81 11.20 18.21
CA LEU A 172 -11.96 10.29 17.41
C LEU A 172 -12.38 8.83 17.62
N HIS A 173 -12.68 8.43 18.85
CA HIS A 173 -13.18 7.08 19.14
C HIS A 173 -14.52 6.76 18.45
N GLN A 174 -15.44 7.73 18.37
CA GLN A 174 -16.69 7.54 17.60
C GLN A 174 -16.41 7.36 16.10
N LEU A 175 -15.50 8.15 15.55
CA LEU A 175 -15.05 7.99 14.16
C LEU A 175 -14.42 6.62 13.91
N ASP A 176 -13.48 6.22 14.76
CA ASP A 176 -12.78 4.94 14.66
C ASP A 176 -13.77 3.77 14.70
N SER A 177 -14.76 3.83 15.61
CA SER A 177 -15.82 2.82 15.73
C SER A 177 -16.63 2.69 14.44
N LEU A 178 -17.00 3.80 13.82
CA LEU A 178 -17.71 3.83 12.53
C LEU A 178 -16.87 3.19 11.42
N LEU A 179 -15.60 3.58 11.30
CA LEU A 179 -14.71 3.10 10.24
C LEU A 179 -14.38 1.61 10.39
N VAL A 180 -14.12 1.17 11.62
CA VAL A 180 -13.87 -0.25 11.93
C VAL A 180 -15.11 -1.10 11.62
N ALA A 181 -16.29 -0.67 12.05
CA ALA A 181 -17.54 -1.39 11.77
C ALA A 181 -17.78 -1.52 10.25
N SER A 182 -17.58 -0.43 9.49
CA SER A 182 -17.73 -0.45 8.03
C SER A 182 -16.69 -1.34 7.33
N ALA A 183 -15.48 -1.43 7.84
CA ALA A 183 -14.45 -2.32 7.29
C ALA A 183 -14.78 -3.80 7.54
N LEU A 184 -15.24 -4.13 8.76
CA LEU A 184 -15.50 -5.52 9.16
C LEU A 184 -16.80 -6.11 8.58
N GLU A 185 -17.73 -5.28 8.13
CA GLU A 185 -18.95 -5.76 7.46
C GLU A 185 -18.73 -6.22 6.00
N GLN A 186 -17.56 -5.91 5.44
CA GLN A 186 -17.23 -6.22 4.05
C GLN A 186 -16.78 -7.69 3.88
N PRO A 187 -16.97 -8.28 2.68
CA PRO A 187 -16.31 -9.53 2.35
C PRO A 187 -14.79 -9.44 2.56
N GLN A 188 -14.21 -10.48 3.17
CA GLN A 188 -12.78 -10.53 3.43
C GLN A 188 -12.07 -11.28 2.30
N VAL A 189 -11.03 -10.67 1.74
CA VAL A 189 -10.23 -11.18 0.62
C VAL A 189 -8.74 -11.02 0.94
N LEU A 190 -7.85 -11.56 0.10
CA LEU A 190 -6.43 -11.22 0.19
C LEU A 190 -6.23 -9.75 -0.19
N VAL A 191 -5.72 -8.97 0.75
CA VAL A 191 -5.43 -7.52 0.61
C VAL A 191 -3.93 -7.31 0.66
N HIS A 192 -3.39 -6.62 -0.33
CA HIS A 192 -1.98 -6.23 -0.44
C HIS A 192 -1.58 -5.14 0.57
N ARG A 193 -2.50 -4.25 0.92
CA ARG A 193 -2.39 -3.03 1.76
C ARG A 193 -1.75 -1.83 1.06
N ASP A 194 -0.80 -2.04 0.18
CA ASP A 194 -0.11 -0.96 -0.53
C ASP A 194 -0.20 -1.14 -2.06
N PHE A 195 -1.42 -1.48 -2.55
CA PHE A 195 -1.73 -1.68 -3.97
C PHE A 195 -1.94 -0.33 -4.68
N HIS A 196 -0.89 0.46 -4.77
CA HIS A 196 -0.89 1.78 -5.40
C HIS A 196 0.09 1.84 -6.58
N SER A 197 0.05 2.93 -7.32
CA SER A 197 0.76 3.08 -8.59
C SER A 197 2.29 2.98 -8.51
N ARG A 198 2.89 3.14 -7.32
CA ARG A 198 4.34 2.94 -7.10
C ARG A 198 4.74 1.48 -6.88
N ASN A 199 3.79 0.59 -6.60
CA ASN A 199 4.04 -0.84 -6.37
C ASN A 199 3.54 -1.71 -7.53
N LEU A 200 3.17 -1.09 -8.64
CA LEU A 200 2.72 -1.73 -9.87
C LEU A 200 3.70 -1.42 -11.00
N MET A 201 4.19 -2.48 -11.66
CA MET A 201 5.26 -2.40 -12.66
C MET A 201 4.78 -2.92 -14.01
N PRO A 202 4.51 -2.03 -15.00
CA PRO A 202 4.16 -2.45 -16.36
C PRO A 202 5.29 -3.25 -17.02
N GLN A 203 4.98 -4.41 -17.58
CA GLN A 203 5.93 -5.28 -18.26
C GLN A 203 5.80 -5.15 -19.79
N ALA A 204 6.85 -5.58 -20.51
CA ALA A 204 6.90 -5.48 -21.98
C ALA A 204 5.82 -6.33 -22.67
N ASP A 205 5.40 -7.44 -22.05
CA ASP A 205 4.33 -8.33 -22.53
C ASP A 205 2.92 -7.80 -22.25
N GLY A 206 2.81 -6.60 -21.64
CA GLY A 206 1.55 -5.99 -21.25
C GLY A 206 1.03 -6.44 -19.89
N ALA A 207 1.69 -7.38 -19.22
CA ALA A 207 1.35 -7.75 -17.85
C ALA A 207 1.63 -6.59 -16.88
N LEU A 208 0.95 -6.61 -15.72
CA LEU A 208 1.21 -5.71 -14.62
C LEU A 208 1.77 -6.52 -13.45
N ALA A 209 3.03 -6.33 -13.14
CA ALA A 209 3.67 -6.98 -12.02
C ALA A 209 3.43 -6.22 -10.71
N VAL A 210 3.31 -6.96 -9.61
CA VAL A 210 3.07 -6.45 -8.27
C VAL A 210 4.31 -6.71 -7.40
N ILE A 211 4.72 -5.71 -6.65
CA ILE A 211 5.83 -5.77 -5.68
C ILE A 211 5.37 -5.28 -4.31
N ASP A 212 6.16 -5.52 -3.27
CA ASP A 212 5.93 -5.03 -1.91
C ASP A 212 4.69 -5.64 -1.21
N PHE A 213 4.50 -6.95 -1.37
CA PHE A 213 3.31 -7.70 -0.95
C PHE A 213 3.46 -8.47 0.38
N GLN A 214 4.61 -8.39 1.08
CA GLN A 214 4.90 -9.17 2.29
C GLN A 214 4.03 -8.82 3.51
N ASP A 215 3.36 -7.68 3.48
CA ASP A 215 2.44 -7.22 4.51
C ASP A 215 0.96 -7.51 4.20
N ALA A 216 0.72 -8.42 3.25
CA ALA A 216 -0.64 -8.80 2.87
C ALA A 216 -1.40 -9.44 4.05
N VAL A 217 -2.71 -9.23 4.05
CA VAL A 217 -3.65 -9.67 5.10
C VAL A 217 -4.95 -10.18 4.48
N ALA A 218 -5.74 -10.94 5.26
CA ALA A 218 -7.16 -11.12 4.94
C ALA A 218 -7.93 -9.88 5.41
N GLY A 219 -8.57 -9.15 4.49
CA GLY A 219 -9.15 -7.84 4.81
C GLY A 219 -10.26 -7.39 3.86
N PRO A 220 -10.79 -6.18 4.08
CA PRO A 220 -11.95 -5.65 3.36
C PRO A 220 -11.74 -5.57 1.85
N VAL A 221 -12.69 -6.07 1.08
CA VAL A 221 -12.63 -6.16 -0.39
C VAL A 221 -12.40 -4.81 -1.10
N THR A 222 -12.73 -3.69 -0.47
CA THR A 222 -12.53 -2.35 -1.06
C THR A 222 -11.18 -1.72 -0.72
N TYR A 223 -10.36 -2.31 0.17
CA TYR A 223 -9.13 -1.68 0.66
C TYR A 223 -8.12 -1.38 -0.47
N ASP A 224 -7.77 -2.39 -1.25
CA ASP A 224 -6.80 -2.21 -2.34
C ASP A 224 -7.37 -1.44 -3.53
N LEU A 225 -8.68 -1.53 -3.75
CA LEU A 225 -9.35 -0.69 -4.73
C LEU A 225 -9.23 0.80 -4.37
N VAL A 226 -9.39 1.14 -3.10
CA VAL A 226 -9.14 2.51 -2.61
C VAL A 226 -7.69 2.90 -2.78
N SER A 227 -6.75 2.01 -2.44
CA SER A 227 -5.31 2.27 -2.60
C SER A 227 -4.94 2.64 -4.03
N LEU A 228 -5.60 2.01 -5.02
CA LEU A 228 -5.43 2.27 -6.44
C LEU A 228 -6.14 3.55 -6.90
N LEU A 229 -7.44 3.68 -6.60
CA LEU A 229 -8.30 4.70 -7.20
C LEU A 229 -8.23 6.07 -6.48
N ARG A 230 -7.86 6.06 -5.19
CA ARG A 230 -7.59 7.26 -4.37
C ARG A 230 -6.15 7.20 -3.84
N ASP A 231 -5.24 6.99 -4.77
CA ASP A 231 -3.79 6.94 -4.52
C ASP A 231 -3.30 8.25 -3.88
N CYS A 232 -2.37 8.15 -2.93
CA CYS A 232 -1.78 9.31 -2.28
C CYS A 232 -0.88 10.13 -3.22
N TYR A 233 -0.49 9.58 -4.36
CA TYR A 233 0.48 10.19 -5.29
C TYR A 233 -0.16 10.79 -6.53
N VAL A 234 -1.38 10.42 -6.87
CA VAL A 234 -2.13 10.94 -8.03
C VAL A 234 -3.62 11.06 -7.70
N ARG A 235 -4.25 12.12 -8.21
CA ARG A 235 -5.68 12.35 -8.01
C ARG A 235 -6.43 12.43 -9.33
N TRP A 236 -7.60 11.81 -9.38
CA TRP A 236 -8.49 11.81 -10.52
C TRP A 236 -9.84 12.45 -10.18
N PRO A 237 -10.59 12.96 -11.19
CA PRO A 237 -11.92 13.50 -10.96
C PRO A 237 -12.84 12.49 -10.28
N ALA A 238 -13.60 12.94 -9.28
CA ALA A 238 -14.46 12.08 -8.43
C ALA A 238 -15.44 11.24 -9.26
N ALA A 239 -16.03 11.81 -10.32
CA ALA A 239 -16.94 11.07 -11.20
C ALA A 239 -16.25 9.87 -11.90
N ARG A 240 -14.98 10.04 -12.28
CA ARG A 240 -14.18 8.97 -12.91
C ARG A 240 -13.86 7.86 -11.90
N VAL A 241 -13.43 8.25 -10.69
CA VAL A 241 -13.18 7.32 -9.57
C VAL A 241 -14.43 6.51 -9.25
N ARG A 242 -15.60 7.18 -9.15
CA ARG A 242 -16.88 6.51 -8.93
C ARG A 242 -17.20 5.50 -10.04
N GLY A 243 -16.98 5.87 -11.31
CA GLY A 243 -17.21 4.97 -12.45
C GLY A 243 -16.36 3.70 -12.37
N TRP A 244 -15.06 3.83 -12.06
CA TRP A 244 -14.17 2.67 -11.88
C TRP A 244 -14.56 1.81 -10.68
N ALA A 245 -14.97 2.42 -9.56
CA ALA A 245 -15.40 1.68 -8.38
C ALA A 245 -16.65 0.85 -8.68
N LEU A 246 -17.62 1.39 -9.42
CA LEU A 246 -18.82 0.67 -9.83
C LEU A 246 -18.55 -0.42 -10.89
N ASP A 247 -17.61 -0.20 -11.83
CA ASP A 247 -17.14 -1.24 -12.75
C ASP A 247 -16.52 -2.41 -11.97
N TYR A 248 -15.67 -2.12 -11.00
CA TYR A 248 -15.07 -3.17 -10.17
C TYR A 248 -16.10 -3.94 -9.34
N ARG A 249 -17.10 -3.23 -8.74
CA ARG A 249 -18.23 -3.87 -8.06
C ARG A 249 -18.95 -4.87 -8.97
N ALA A 250 -19.32 -4.43 -10.18
CA ALA A 250 -20.03 -5.27 -11.14
C ALA A 250 -19.22 -6.54 -11.50
N ARG A 251 -17.91 -6.39 -11.62
CA ARG A 251 -16.98 -7.50 -11.91
C ARG A 251 -16.80 -8.45 -10.73
N LEU A 252 -16.74 -7.94 -9.49
CA LEU A 252 -16.76 -8.76 -8.27
C LEU A 252 -18.04 -9.60 -8.18
N GLN A 253 -19.20 -8.99 -8.45
CA GLN A 253 -20.49 -9.71 -8.44
C GLN A 253 -20.54 -10.78 -9.53
N ALA A 254 -20.12 -10.46 -10.75
CA ALA A 254 -20.07 -11.42 -11.86
C ALA A 254 -19.15 -12.62 -11.55
N ALA A 255 -18.09 -12.40 -10.75
CA ALA A 255 -17.18 -13.44 -10.28
C ALA A 255 -17.65 -14.16 -9.00
N GLY A 256 -18.77 -13.77 -8.40
CA GLY A 256 -19.28 -14.36 -7.16
C GLY A 256 -18.50 -14.00 -5.89
N LEU A 257 -17.69 -12.92 -5.93
CA LEU A 257 -16.72 -12.59 -4.88
C LEU A 257 -17.23 -11.56 -3.84
N SER A 258 -18.37 -10.91 -4.09
CA SER A 258 -18.90 -9.88 -3.18
C SER A 258 -20.32 -10.16 -2.66
N GLY A 259 -20.95 -11.23 -3.12
CA GLY A 259 -22.40 -11.42 -2.91
C GLY A 259 -23.22 -10.31 -3.60
N GLU A 260 -24.52 -10.26 -3.26
CA GLU A 260 -25.39 -9.19 -3.75
C GLU A 260 -25.21 -7.95 -2.88
N VAL A 261 -24.46 -6.97 -3.36
CA VAL A 261 -24.31 -5.65 -2.74
C VAL A 261 -24.76 -4.57 -3.73
N ASP A 262 -25.66 -3.69 -3.33
CA ASP A 262 -26.10 -2.58 -4.16
C ASP A 262 -25.00 -1.49 -4.32
N GLU A 263 -25.24 -0.54 -5.22
CA GLU A 263 -24.26 0.50 -5.52
C GLU A 263 -24.02 1.45 -4.34
N GLU A 264 -25.08 1.81 -3.61
CA GLU A 264 -24.98 2.75 -2.49
C GLU A 264 -24.14 2.15 -1.36
N ARG A 265 -24.40 0.90 -0.99
CA ARG A 265 -23.66 0.19 0.04
C ARG A 265 -22.19 -0.03 -0.36
N PHE A 266 -21.92 -0.44 -1.62
CA PHE A 266 -20.56 -0.63 -2.10
C PHE A 266 -19.76 0.68 -2.10
N LEU A 267 -20.38 1.78 -2.56
CA LEU A 267 -19.72 3.09 -2.54
C LEU A 267 -19.49 3.59 -1.12
N ARG A 268 -20.42 3.32 -0.20
CA ARG A 268 -20.22 3.63 1.21
C ARG A 268 -19.02 2.85 1.77
N TRP A 269 -18.89 1.58 1.48
CA TRP A 269 -17.72 0.79 1.86
C TRP A 269 -16.42 1.37 1.30
N PHE A 270 -16.42 1.66 0.00
CA PHE A 270 -15.27 2.27 -0.69
C PHE A 270 -14.88 3.62 -0.09
N ASP A 271 -15.85 4.49 0.19
CA ASP A 271 -15.62 5.81 0.73
C ASP A 271 -15.09 5.77 2.18
N LEU A 272 -15.72 4.97 3.05
CA LEU A 272 -15.31 4.86 4.45
C LEU A 272 -13.97 4.10 4.60
N MET A 273 -13.73 3.10 3.77
CA MET A 273 -12.41 2.44 3.71
C MET A 273 -11.34 3.41 3.24
N GLY A 274 -11.68 4.28 2.27
CA GLY A 274 -10.81 5.36 1.82
C GLY A 274 -10.47 6.33 2.95
N LEU A 275 -11.47 6.72 3.73
CA LEU A 275 -11.26 7.60 4.88
C LEU A 275 -10.35 6.94 5.95
N GLN A 276 -10.60 5.68 6.31
CA GLN A 276 -9.74 4.92 7.23
C GLN A 276 -8.28 4.93 6.74
N ARG A 277 -8.07 4.54 5.48
CA ARG A 277 -6.74 4.48 4.89
C ARG A 277 -6.05 5.84 4.87
N HIS A 278 -6.76 6.91 4.49
CA HIS A 278 -6.17 8.24 4.42
C HIS A 278 -5.85 8.81 5.81
N ILE A 279 -6.68 8.58 6.82
CA ILE A 279 -6.38 8.92 8.22
C ILE A 279 -5.13 8.19 8.70
N LYS A 280 -5.02 6.87 8.45
CA LYS A 280 -3.80 6.10 8.71
C LYS A 280 -2.59 6.71 8.00
N VAL A 281 -2.72 7.08 6.72
CA VAL A 281 -1.63 7.65 5.91
C VAL A 281 -1.13 8.97 6.47
N LEU A 282 -2.01 9.87 6.94
CA LEU A 282 -1.59 11.10 7.61
C LEU A 282 -0.64 10.80 8.78
N GLY A 283 -1.00 9.85 9.63
CA GLY A 283 -0.15 9.43 10.76
C GLY A 283 1.13 8.73 10.30
N THR A 284 1.04 7.89 9.28
CA THR A 284 2.19 7.14 8.75
C THR A 284 3.21 8.06 8.09
N PHE A 285 2.78 9.02 7.27
CA PHE A 285 3.68 9.97 6.60
C PHE A 285 4.34 10.91 7.59
N ALA A 286 3.60 11.38 8.61
CA ALA A 286 4.17 12.15 9.72
C ALA A 286 5.25 11.33 10.47
N ARG A 287 5.00 10.06 10.75
CA ARG A 287 5.96 9.16 11.40
C ARG A 287 7.21 8.93 10.54
N LEU A 288 7.06 8.69 9.23
CA LEU A 288 8.18 8.49 8.30
C LEU A 288 9.06 9.75 8.22
N TYR A 289 8.47 10.93 8.31
CA TYR A 289 9.22 12.17 8.40
C TYR A 289 9.95 12.31 9.73
N LEU A 290 9.23 12.25 10.84
CA LEU A 290 9.77 12.58 12.16
C LEU A 290 10.74 11.52 12.70
N ARG A 291 10.41 10.23 12.52
CA ARG A 291 11.22 9.12 13.02
C ARG A 291 12.30 8.68 12.05
N ASP A 292 11.97 8.59 10.76
CA ASP A 292 12.81 7.95 9.76
C ASP A 292 13.54 8.98 8.85
N GLY A 293 13.32 10.30 9.10
CA GLY A 293 14.02 11.38 8.38
C GLY A 293 13.70 11.46 6.88
N LYS A 294 12.46 11.11 6.46
CA LYS A 294 12.02 11.06 5.07
C LYS A 294 11.10 12.23 4.71
N PRO A 295 11.62 13.43 4.37
CA PRO A 295 10.80 14.64 4.14
C PRO A 295 9.92 14.56 2.89
N GLY A 296 10.22 13.69 1.92
CA GLY A 296 9.46 13.59 0.68
C GLY A 296 7.97 13.27 0.87
N TYR A 297 7.61 12.59 1.96
CA TYR A 297 6.22 12.25 2.26
C TYR A 297 5.36 13.45 2.69
N LEU A 298 5.96 14.55 3.13
CA LEU A 298 5.22 15.76 3.55
C LEU A 298 4.49 16.41 2.37
N ALA A 299 5.06 16.35 1.17
CA ALA A 299 4.47 16.94 -0.04
C ALA A 299 3.14 16.29 -0.47
N ASP A 300 2.89 15.06 -0.03
CA ASP A 300 1.66 14.34 -0.35
C ASP A 300 0.54 14.55 0.69
N LEU A 301 0.86 15.10 1.88
CA LEU A 301 -0.12 15.33 2.95
C LEU A 301 -1.30 16.22 2.54
N PRO A 302 -1.13 17.35 1.81
CA PRO A 302 -2.27 18.20 1.41
C PRO A 302 -3.33 17.43 0.62
N ARG A 303 -2.92 16.59 -0.35
CA ARG A 303 -3.83 15.75 -1.13
C ARG A 303 -4.58 14.73 -0.27
N VAL A 304 -3.89 14.13 0.71
CA VAL A 304 -4.51 13.17 1.63
C VAL A 304 -5.52 13.87 2.55
N ILE A 305 -5.20 15.09 3.02
CA ILE A 305 -6.13 15.93 3.80
C ILE A 305 -7.38 16.25 2.99
N ASP A 306 -7.24 16.60 1.71
CA ASP A 306 -8.37 16.86 0.82
C ASP A 306 -9.30 15.64 0.72
N TYR A 307 -8.76 14.44 0.52
CA TYR A 307 -9.58 13.21 0.53
C TYR A 307 -10.31 13.00 1.86
N VAL A 308 -9.62 13.21 2.97
CA VAL A 308 -10.22 13.06 4.32
C VAL A 308 -11.40 14.01 4.51
N LEU A 309 -11.22 15.30 4.17
CA LEU A 309 -12.25 16.32 4.36
C LEU A 309 -13.41 16.16 3.37
N GLU A 310 -13.13 15.77 2.12
CA GLU A 310 -14.16 15.50 1.10
C GLU A 310 -15.13 14.39 1.57
N ILE A 311 -14.60 13.28 2.08
CA ILE A 311 -15.46 12.19 2.57
C ILE A 311 -16.16 12.56 3.87
N ALA A 312 -15.49 13.26 4.79
CA ALA A 312 -16.15 13.76 5.99
C ALA A 312 -17.36 14.66 5.65
N ASP A 313 -17.22 15.56 4.67
CA ASP A 313 -18.32 16.43 4.22
C ASP A 313 -19.45 15.66 3.50
N GLN A 314 -19.08 14.74 2.61
CA GLN A 314 -20.05 13.93 1.86
C GLN A 314 -21.00 13.17 2.79
N TYR A 315 -20.48 12.65 3.89
CA TYR A 315 -21.26 11.84 4.83
C TYR A 315 -21.75 12.60 6.07
N ALA A 316 -21.31 13.84 6.30
CA ALA A 316 -21.74 14.68 7.44
C ALA A 316 -23.28 14.76 7.64
N PRO A 317 -24.12 14.85 6.59
CA PRO A 317 -25.57 14.91 6.76
C PRO A 317 -26.21 13.63 7.33
N ARG A 318 -25.51 12.49 7.21
CA ARG A 318 -26.03 11.17 7.60
C ARG A 318 -25.27 10.53 8.78
N GLU A 319 -24.04 11.00 9.03
CA GLU A 319 -23.12 10.41 10.01
C GLU A 319 -22.60 11.50 10.97
N PRO A 320 -23.19 11.63 12.17
CA PRO A 320 -22.77 12.67 13.13
C PRO A 320 -21.28 12.62 13.51
N ALA A 321 -20.68 11.43 13.57
CA ALA A 321 -19.26 11.27 13.84
C ALA A 321 -18.39 11.94 12.77
N LEU A 322 -18.76 11.86 11.49
CA LEU A 322 -18.07 12.51 10.38
C LEU A 322 -18.30 14.02 10.36
N ALA A 323 -19.51 14.47 10.67
CA ALA A 323 -19.81 15.90 10.84
C ALA A 323 -18.93 16.51 11.94
N GLY A 324 -18.88 15.88 13.11
CA GLY A 324 -18.06 16.31 14.23
C GLY A 324 -16.55 16.32 13.90
N PHE A 325 -16.05 15.24 13.30
CA PHE A 325 -14.66 15.14 12.89
C PHE A 325 -14.25 16.20 11.87
N GLY A 326 -15.06 16.43 10.82
CA GLY A 326 -14.77 17.45 9.82
C GLY A 326 -14.73 18.87 10.42
N GLN A 327 -15.65 19.18 11.34
CA GLN A 327 -15.66 20.47 12.06
C GLN A 327 -14.44 20.63 12.98
N TRP A 328 -14.11 19.59 13.74
CA TRP A 328 -12.95 19.56 14.61
C TRP A 328 -11.66 19.75 13.82
N PHE A 329 -11.46 18.98 12.74
CA PHE A 329 -10.28 19.08 11.89
C PHE A 329 -10.09 20.50 11.37
N ARG A 330 -11.14 21.14 10.84
CA ARG A 330 -11.09 22.50 10.32
C ARG A 330 -10.79 23.54 11.39
N ARG A 331 -11.32 23.36 12.61
CA ARG A 331 -11.11 24.33 13.69
C ARG A 331 -9.76 24.17 14.37
N ARG A 332 -9.27 22.95 14.53
CA ARG A 332 -8.06 22.65 15.33
C ARG A 332 -6.83 22.38 14.48
N LEU A 333 -6.94 21.57 13.45
CA LEU A 333 -5.78 21.10 12.69
C LEU A 333 -5.51 21.93 11.43
N ALA A 334 -6.53 22.35 10.68
CA ALA A 334 -6.33 23.07 9.44
C ALA A 334 -5.52 24.39 9.59
N PRO A 335 -5.70 25.22 10.65
CA PRO A 335 -4.83 26.38 10.87
C PRO A 335 -3.37 26.01 11.12
N LEU A 336 -3.13 24.89 11.81
CA LEU A 336 -1.78 24.39 12.09
C LEU A 336 -1.12 23.82 10.81
N VAL A 337 -1.90 23.15 9.97
CA VAL A 337 -1.45 22.70 8.64
C VAL A 337 -1.05 23.90 7.77
N ALA A 338 -1.90 24.93 7.70
CA ALA A 338 -1.62 26.15 6.91
C ALA A 338 -0.37 26.92 7.40
N ALA A 339 0.04 26.73 8.65
CA ALA A 339 1.27 27.30 9.20
C ALA A 339 2.55 26.54 8.78
N GLN A 340 2.41 25.32 8.26
CA GLN A 340 3.55 24.52 7.78
C GLN A 340 3.95 24.93 6.36
N ASP A 341 5.24 24.82 6.05
CA ASP A 341 5.73 25.10 4.69
C ASP A 341 5.15 24.18 3.62
N TRP A 342 4.96 22.90 3.96
CA TRP A 342 4.32 21.89 3.10
C TRP A 342 2.79 22.03 3.01
N GLY A 343 2.16 22.77 3.91
CA GLY A 343 0.71 23.01 3.94
C GLY A 343 0.25 24.20 3.09
N ARG A 344 1.18 24.92 2.49
CA ARG A 344 0.92 26.10 1.63
C ARG A 344 0.86 25.64 0.16
N THR A 345 -0.27 25.09 -0.28
CA THR A 345 -0.53 24.80 -1.69
C THR A 345 -1.65 25.66 -2.24
#